data_ab5ef424588ff386525e84dfb9c6d9ab
#
_entry.id   ab5ef424588ff386525e84dfb9c6d9ab
#
_cell.length_a   1.000
_cell.length_b   1.000
_cell.length_c   1.000
_cell.angle_alpha   90.00
_cell.angle_beta   90.00
_cell.angle_gamma   90.00
#
_symmetry.space_group_name_H-M   'P 1'
#
loop_
_entity.id
_entity.type
_entity.pdbx_description
1 polymer ?
#
loop_
_entity_poly.entity_id
_entity_poly.type
_entity_poly.pdbx_seq_one_letter_code
_entity_poly.pdbx_strand_id
1 'polypeptide(L)'
;RRDIRIGDIMRMSSGIMINAPSDPDYDTSTYADHFYLYTGGVNQYEYAASRPAEYPPNTIGRYRNTDPVLTNYLIRLAVEGRGEDYHSFPQRNLFDKLGIRNALIETDTYGNFLGQGLAFMSARDWARLGNLYLTDGVWNGERLLPEGYVEYASTTAPAWVTDGRPVYGGAFFWVDNDVGDDGIPPSFRMSGAGGQSTTIIPSHELVIVRIGKYTGASEVGAALRQMIP
;
A
#
# COMPACT_ATOMS: atom_id res chain seq x y z
N ARG A 1 -16.40 9.05 12.95
CA ARG A 1 -15.82 7.85 12.32
C ARG A 1 -16.86 6.93 11.65
N ARG A 2 -18.15 7.10 11.95
CA ARG A 2 -19.23 6.27 11.36
C ARG A 2 -19.35 6.44 9.85
N ASP A 3 -18.88 7.55 9.31
CA ASP A 3 -18.99 7.89 7.89
C ASP A 3 -17.76 7.46 7.08
N ILE A 4 -16.70 6.92 7.73
CA ILE A 4 -15.51 6.42 7.05
C ILE A 4 -15.85 5.15 6.28
N ARG A 5 -15.62 5.17 4.99
CA ARG A 5 -15.80 4.01 4.10
C ARG A 5 -14.49 3.26 3.91
N ILE A 6 -14.57 1.99 3.55
CA ILE A 6 -13.37 1.19 3.21
C ILE A 6 -12.55 1.87 2.11
N GLY A 7 -13.22 2.44 1.10
CA GLY A 7 -12.54 3.18 0.04
C GLY A 7 -11.74 4.39 0.52
N ASP A 8 -12.20 5.10 1.55
CA ASP A 8 -11.47 6.24 2.12
C ASP A 8 -10.20 5.78 2.83
N ILE A 9 -10.27 4.65 3.56
CA ILE A 9 -9.12 4.00 4.20
C ILE A 9 -8.11 3.56 3.14
N MET A 10 -8.56 2.84 2.11
CA MET A 10 -7.68 2.31 1.05
C MET A 10 -7.07 3.40 0.15
N ARG A 11 -7.53 4.65 0.28
CA ARG A 11 -6.99 5.85 -0.39
C ARG A 11 -6.13 6.72 0.50
N MET A 12 -5.80 6.27 1.72
CA MET A 12 -5.08 7.09 2.70
C MET A 12 -5.75 8.45 2.93
N SER A 13 -7.07 8.43 3.08
CA SER A 13 -7.92 9.61 3.27
C SER A 13 -9.03 9.36 4.31
N SER A 14 -8.78 8.49 5.27
CA SER A 14 -9.72 8.16 6.34
C SER A 14 -10.04 9.33 7.26
N GLY A 15 -9.13 10.30 7.37
CA GLY A 15 -9.20 11.41 8.33
C GLY A 15 -8.93 10.99 9.78
N ILE A 16 -8.37 9.81 10.00
CA ILE A 16 -7.97 9.33 11.33
C ILE A 16 -6.68 10.03 11.76
N MET A 17 -6.65 10.56 12.97
CA MET A 17 -5.51 11.27 13.54
C MET A 17 -4.41 10.31 13.97
N ILE A 18 -3.21 10.56 13.47
CA ILE A 18 -1.96 10.04 14.03
C ILE A 18 -0.83 11.07 13.84
N ASN A 19 0.11 11.10 14.75
CA ASN A 19 1.32 11.91 14.58
C ASN A 19 2.28 11.16 13.62
N ALA A 20 2.45 11.66 12.41
CA ALA A 20 3.27 11.02 11.38
C ALA A 20 4.32 11.96 10.78
N PRO A 21 5.57 11.50 10.59
CA PRO A 21 6.67 12.34 10.06
C PRO A 21 6.44 12.94 8.68
N SER A 22 5.49 12.38 7.92
CA SER A 22 5.12 12.87 6.58
C SER A 22 4.12 14.03 6.61
N ASP A 23 3.61 14.39 7.79
CA ASP A 23 2.60 15.44 7.91
C ASP A 23 3.23 16.83 7.99
N PRO A 24 2.57 17.84 7.40
CA PRO A 24 3.04 19.23 7.50
C PRO A 24 3.10 19.76 8.94
N ASP A 25 2.24 19.23 9.81
CA ASP A 25 2.08 19.60 11.21
C ASP A 25 2.66 18.57 12.19
N TYR A 26 3.63 17.79 11.72
CA TYR A 26 4.28 16.76 12.53
C TYR A 26 4.86 17.32 13.82
N ASP A 27 4.40 16.82 14.96
CA ASP A 27 4.93 17.16 16.27
C ASP A 27 6.16 16.31 16.60
N THR A 28 7.33 16.94 16.55
CA THR A 28 8.62 16.31 16.88
C THR A 28 8.88 16.19 18.38
N SER A 29 8.05 16.78 19.23
CA SER A 29 8.17 16.70 20.69
C SER A 29 7.66 15.40 21.27
N THR A 30 6.88 14.64 20.49
CA THR A 30 6.29 13.37 20.87
C THR A 30 6.82 12.24 19.99
N TYR A 31 6.75 11.00 20.50
CA TYR A 31 7.07 9.83 19.69
C TYR A 31 5.98 9.64 18.61
N ALA A 32 6.41 9.49 17.36
CA ALA A 32 5.48 9.37 16.26
C ALA A 32 4.63 8.10 16.37
N ASP A 33 3.30 8.25 16.36
CA ASP A 33 2.35 7.13 16.28
C ASP A 33 2.68 6.19 15.11
N HIS A 34 3.18 6.77 14.02
CA HIS A 34 3.62 6.05 12.83
C HIS A 34 4.66 4.97 13.16
N PHE A 35 5.64 5.27 14.02
CA PHE A 35 6.64 4.30 14.46
C PHE A 35 6.14 3.42 15.61
N TYR A 36 5.25 3.95 16.44
CA TYR A 36 4.70 3.22 17.56
C TYR A 36 3.94 1.95 17.12
N LEU A 37 3.29 1.99 15.96
CA LEU A 37 2.66 0.82 15.35
C LEU A 37 3.65 -0.34 15.07
N TYR A 38 4.95 -0.05 14.89
CA TYR A 38 5.95 -1.09 14.71
C TYR A 38 6.63 -1.54 16.02
N THR A 39 6.77 -0.65 16.99
CA THR A 39 7.66 -0.84 18.13
C THR A 39 6.95 -0.85 19.48
N GLY A 40 5.68 -0.44 19.54
CA GLY A 40 4.95 -0.24 20.78
C GLY A 40 4.47 -1.52 21.50
N GLY A 41 4.58 -2.69 20.88
CA GLY A 41 4.13 -3.95 21.44
C GLY A 41 2.62 -4.03 21.72
N VAL A 42 1.84 -3.23 20.99
CA VAL A 42 0.38 -3.10 21.16
C VAL A 42 -0.38 -3.99 20.17
N ASN A 43 -1.65 -4.26 20.48
CA ASN A 43 -2.58 -4.76 19.48
C ASN A 43 -2.84 -3.66 18.45
N GLN A 44 -2.21 -3.78 17.29
CA GLN A 44 -2.22 -2.74 16.27
C GLN A 44 -3.63 -2.45 15.73
N TYR A 45 -4.48 -3.46 15.65
CA TYR A 45 -5.86 -3.30 15.16
C TYR A 45 -6.70 -2.49 16.13
N GLU A 46 -6.62 -2.79 17.41
CA GLU A 46 -7.30 -2.02 18.47
C GLU A 46 -6.72 -0.61 18.58
N TYR A 47 -5.40 -0.48 18.50
CA TYR A 47 -4.75 0.83 18.50
C TYR A 47 -5.24 1.70 17.35
N ALA A 48 -5.18 1.22 16.12
CA ALA A 48 -5.65 1.96 14.95
C ALA A 48 -7.16 2.30 15.04
N ALA A 49 -7.97 1.34 15.48
CA ALA A 49 -9.41 1.55 15.66
C ALA A 49 -9.76 2.52 16.80
N SER A 50 -8.89 2.73 17.78
CA SER A 50 -9.10 3.65 18.89
C SER A 50 -8.79 5.12 18.55
N ARG A 51 -8.00 5.38 17.48
CA ARG A 51 -7.59 6.74 17.14
C ARG A 51 -8.78 7.65 16.84
N PRO A 52 -8.76 8.92 17.28
CA PRO A 52 -9.83 9.88 16.99
C PRO A 52 -9.88 10.24 15.51
N ALA A 53 -10.99 10.85 15.08
CA ALA A 53 -11.06 11.51 13.78
C ALA A 53 -10.47 12.92 13.89
N GLU A 54 -9.73 13.35 12.88
CA GLU A 54 -9.13 14.67 12.75
C GLU A 54 -9.80 15.46 11.64
N TYR A 55 -10.02 14.81 10.50
CA TYR A 55 -10.67 15.39 9.33
C TYR A 55 -11.91 14.58 8.94
N PRO A 56 -12.87 15.19 8.23
CA PRO A 56 -13.88 14.41 7.52
C PRO A 56 -13.25 13.44 6.53
N PRO A 57 -13.77 12.21 6.38
CA PRO A 57 -13.22 11.24 5.45
C PRO A 57 -13.25 11.77 4.01
N ASN A 58 -12.27 11.40 3.22
CA ASN A 58 -12.10 11.78 1.80
C ASN A 58 -12.00 13.29 1.53
N THR A 59 -11.47 14.05 2.49
CA THR A 59 -11.24 15.51 2.33
C THR A 59 -9.76 15.86 2.24
N ILE A 60 -8.90 15.19 2.99
CA ILE A 60 -7.46 15.44 3.06
C ILE A 60 -6.72 14.13 2.89
N GLY A 61 -5.75 14.12 1.97
CA GLY A 61 -4.84 12.99 1.78
C GLY A 61 -3.71 13.04 2.79
N ARG A 62 -3.53 11.98 3.58
CA ARG A 62 -2.43 11.84 4.54
C ARG A 62 -1.93 10.41 4.55
N TYR A 63 -0.61 10.22 4.46
CA TYR A 63 -0.01 8.90 4.59
C TYR A 63 -0.08 8.43 6.04
N ARG A 64 -0.93 7.45 6.30
CA ARG A 64 -1.26 6.95 7.64
C ARG A 64 -1.03 5.45 7.75
N ASN A 65 -0.13 5.01 8.62
CA ASN A 65 0.05 3.58 8.89
C ASN A 65 -1.19 2.92 9.49
N THR A 66 -2.07 3.68 10.13
CA THR A 66 -3.35 3.18 10.64
C THR A 66 -4.28 2.68 9.53
N ASP A 67 -4.25 3.27 8.35
CA ASP A 67 -5.18 2.94 7.28
C ASP A 67 -4.97 1.51 6.74
N PRO A 68 -3.78 1.05 6.34
CA PRO A 68 -3.58 -0.35 5.96
C PRO A 68 -3.77 -1.33 7.13
N VAL A 69 -3.44 -0.92 8.37
CA VAL A 69 -3.71 -1.73 9.57
C VAL A 69 -5.22 -1.95 9.75
N LEU A 70 -6.04 -0.91 9.62
CA LEU A 70 -7.51 -1.01 9.68
C LEU A 70 -8.08 -1.85 8.53
N THR A 71 -7.51 -1.75 7.33
CA THR A 71 -7.93 -2.60 6.21
C THR A 71 -7.69 -4.07 6.54
N ASN A 72 -6.53 -4.43 7.08
CA ASN A 72 -6.24 -5.79 7.51
C ASN A 72 -7.14 -6.24 8.67
N TYR A 73 -7.49 -5.35 9.59
CA TYR A 73 -8.47 -5.66 10.64
C TYR A 73 -9.83 -6.03 10.06
N LEU A 74 -10.33 -5.25 9.09
CA LEU A 74 -11.60 -5.55 8.41
C LEU A 74 -11.54 -6.87 7.63
N ILE A 75 -10.41 -7.16 6.99
CA ILE A 75 -10.18 -8.45 6.32
C ILE A 75 -10.23 -9.59 7.35
N ARG A 76 -9.53 -9.46 8.49
CA ARG A 76 -9.55 -10.46 9.55
C ARG A 76 -10.98 -10.75 10.03
N LEU A 77 -11.73 -9.70 10.34
CA LEU A 77 -13.13 -9.86 10.76
C LEU A 77 -13.99 -10.57 9.71
N ALA A 78 -13.79 -10.24 8.43
CA ALA A 78 -14.53 -10.85 7.33
C ALA A 78 -14.16 -12.33 7.11
N VAL A 79 -12.87 -12.67 7.22
CA VAL A 79 -12.36 -14.03 7.04
C VAL A 79 -12.78 -14.93 8.21
N GLU A 80 -12.53 -14.49 9.44
CA GLU A 80 -12.92 -15.24 10.65
C GLU A 80 -14.44 -15.35 10.78
N GLY A 81 -15.19 -14.31 10.37
CA GLY A 81 -16.66 -14.33 10.32
C GLY A 81 -17.26 -15.35 9.36
N ARG A 82 -16.48 -15.84 8.40
CA ARG A 82 -16.84 -16.97 7.52
C ARG A 82 -16.34 -18.32 8.02
N GLY A 83 -15.70 -18.35 9.19
CA GLY A 83 -15.08 -19.56 9.76
C GLY A 83 -13.80 -19.98 9.05
N GLU A 84 -13.15 -19.08 8.31
CA GLU A 84 -11.89 -19.34 7.60
C GLU A 84 -10.69 -18.95 8.47
N ASP A 85 -9.56 -19.67 8.27
CA ASP A 85 -8.31 -19.31 8.93
C ASP A 85 -7.69 -18.05 8.30
N TYR A 86 -7.49 -17.03 9.14
CA TYR A 86 -6.99 -15.73 8.73
C TYR A 86 -5.52 -15.78 8.27
N HIS A 87 -4.65 -16.53 8.98
CA HIS A 87 -3.23 -16.52 8.70
C HIS A 87 -2.88 -17.20 7.37
N SER A 88 -3.63 -18.20 6.95
CA SER A 88 -3.45 -18.84 5.65
C SER A 88 -4.22 -18.15 4.52
N PHE A 89 -5.07 -17.16 4.82
CA PHE A 89 -5.90 -16.50 3.81
C PHE A 89 -5.11 -15.87 2.65
N PRO A 90 -4.03 -15.08 2.87
CA PRO A 90 -3.24 -14.53 1.77
C PRO A 90 -2.59 -15.61 0.92
N GLN A 91 -2.09 -16.68 1.55
CA GLN A 91 -1.46 -17.79 0.83
C GLN A 91 -2.47 -18.49 -0.09
N ARG A 92 -3.61 -18.92 0.45
CA ARG A 92 -4.63 -19.66 -0.29
C ARG A 92 -5.28 -18.85 -1.41
N ASN A 93 -5.56 -17.57 -1.17
CA ASN A 93 -6.40 -16.78 -2.06
C ASN A 93 -5.61 -15.95 -3.08
N LEU A 94 -4.32 -15.74 -2.85
CA LEU A 94 -3.48 -14.92 -3.73
C LEU A 94 -2.16 -15.61 -4.09
N PHE A 95 -1.34 -15.95 -3.10
CA PHE A 95 0.04 -16.35 -3.35
C PHE A 95 0.14 -17.70 -4.08
N ASP A 96 -0.66 -18.69 -3.70
CA ASP A 96 -0.67 -19.99 -4.40
C ASP A 96 -1.10 -19.85 -5.86
N LYS A 97 -2.08 -18.99 -6.14
CA LYS A 97 -2.55 -18.72 -7.49
C LYS A 97 -1.49 -18.06 -8.36
N LEU A 98 -0.68 -17.17 -7.78
CA LEU A 98 0.44 -16.51 -8.45
C LEU A 98 1.72 -17.36 -8.47
N GLY A 99 1.73 -18.53 -7.83
CA GLY A 99 2.91 -19.37 -7.69
C GLY A 99 3.97 -18.77 -6.75
N ILE A 100 3.58 -17.93 -5.81
CA ILE A 100 4.44 -17.33 -4.78
C ILE A 100 4.45 -18.26 -3.57
N ARG A 101 5.63 -18.85 -3.28
CA ARG A 101 5.77 -19.87 -2.23
C ARG A 101 6.62 -19.44 -1.04
N ASN A 102 7.35 -18.33 -1.17
CA ASN A 102 8.32 -17.86 -0.18
C ASN A 102 7.97 -16.45 0.32
N ALA A 103 6.67 -16.09 0.37
CA ALA A 103 6.24 -14.87 0.99
C ALA A 103 6.25 -15.01 2.52
N LEU A 104 6.78 -14.01 3.19
CA LEU A 104 6.68 -13.86 4.63
C LEU A 104 5.98 -12.53 4.92
N ILE A 105 4.91 -12.58 5.70
CA ILE A 105 4.23 -11.39 6.22
C ILE A 105 4.34 -11.47 7.75
N GLU A 106 4.94 -10.45 8.35
CA GLU A 106 5.06 -10.40 9.81
C GLU A 106 3.73 -10.06 10.48
N THR A 107 3.62 -10.47 11.75
CA THR A 107 2.48 -10.14 12.62
C THR A 107 2.96 -9.43 13.87
N ASP A 108 2.04 -8.69 14.51
CA ASP A 108 2.25 -8.27 15.89
C ASP A 108 2.13 -9.46 16.85
N THR A 109 2.33 -9.21 18.16
CA THR A 109 2.24 -10.23 19.22
C THR A 109 0.83 -10.80 19.43
N TYR A 110 -0.17 -10.20 18.78
CA TYR A 110 -1.58 -10.62 18.79
C TYR A 110 -1.97 -11.38 17.51
N GLY A 111 -1.01 -11.68 16.64
CA GLY A 111 -1.24 -12.38 15.39
C GLY A 111 -1.93 -11.53 14.31
N ASN A 112 -1.87 -10.21 14.41
CA ASN A 112 -2.38 -9.32 13.38
C ASN A 112 -1.30 -9.07 12.32
N PHE A 113 -1.59 -9.25 11.03
CA PHE A 113 -0.65 -8.90 9.97
C PHE A 113 -0.33 -7.42 9.99
N LEU A 114 0.96 -7.09 9.83
CA LEU A 114 1.46 -5.71 9.75
C LEU A 114 1.14 -5.14 8.37
N GLY A 115 -0.07 -4.61 8.21
CA GLY A 115 -0.57 -4.11 6.93
C GLY A 115 0.18 -2.90 6.39
N GLN A 116 0.89 -2.18 7.26
CA GLN A 116 1.67 -1.01 6.91
C GLN A 116 3.08 -1.35 6.39
N GLY A 117 3.51 -2.62 6.44
CA GLY A 117 4.83 -3.02 5.98
C GLY A 117 5.20 -4.44 6.38
N LEU A 118 6.50 -4.76 6.32
CA LEU A 118 7.09 -6.03 6.76
C LEU A 118 6.52 -7.27 6.02
N ALA A 119 6.24 -7.09 4.73
CA ALA A 119 6.02 -8.19 3.80
C ALA A 119 7.30 -8.41 2.98
N PHE A 120 7.81 -9.63 3.00
CA PHE A 120 9.06 -9.99 2.34
C PHE A 120 8.83 -11.11 1.34
N MET A 121 9.36 -10.94 0.14
CA MET A 121 9.38 -11.98 -0.89
C MET A 121 10.48 -11.68 -1.90
N SER A 122 10.75 -12.62 -2.80
CA SER A 122 11.75 -12.43 -3.84
C SER A 122 11.36 -11.33 -4.83
N ALA A 123 12.34 -10.72 -5.52
CA ALA A 123 12.05 -9.75 -6.58
C ALA A 123 11.13 -10.33 -7.67
N ARG A 124 11.28 -11.63 -7.98
CA ARG A 124 10.41 -12.31 -8.95
C ARG A 124 8.97 -12.47 -8.46
N ASP A 125 8.78 -12.64 -7.16
CA ASP A 125 7.44 -12.73 -6.58
C ASP A 125 6.77 -11.36 -6.54
N TRP A 126 7.52 -10.29 -6.22
CA TRP A 126 7.05 -8.92 -6.39
C TRP A 126 6.69 -8.60 -7.85
N ALA A 127 7.49 -9.11 -8.81
CA ALA A 127 7.17 -8.94 -10.23
C ALA A 127 5.87 -9.68 -10.64
N ARG A 128 5.58 -10.87 -10.05
CA ARG A 128 4.30 -11.55 -10.28
C ARG A 128 3.12 -10.72 -9.76
N LEU A 129 3.25 -10.12 -8.58
CA LEU A 129 2.24 -9.19 -8.06
C LEU A 129 2.08 -7.98 -8.98
N GLY A 130 3.18 -7.36 -9.40
CA GLY A 130 3.11 -6.23 -10.35
C GLY A 130 2.47 -6.63 -11.68
N ASN A 131 2.79 -7.81 -12.20
CA ASN A 131 2.21 -8.30 -13.45
C ASN A 131 0.70 -8.59 -13.33
N LEU A 132 0.22 -9.02 -12.18
CA LEU A 132 -1.22 -9.15 -11.94
C LEU A 132 -1.97 -7.82 -12.16
N TYR A 133 -1.38 -6.70 -11.70
CA TYR A 133 -1.93 -5.37 -11.95
C TYR A 133 -1.74 -4.93 -13.41
N LEU A 134 -0.60 -5.25 -14.03
CA LEU A 134 -0.35 -4.96 -15.44
C LEU A 134 -1.36 -5.64 -16.37
N THR A 135 -1.82 -6.84 -16.01
CA THR A 135 -2.80 -7.63 -16.76
C THR A 135 -4.25 -7.43 -16.26
N ASP A 136 -4.56 -6.28 -15.69
CA ASP A 136 -5.89 -5.93 -15.17
C ASP A 136 -6.49 -6.99 -14.25
N GLY A 137 -5.68 -7.56 -13.36
CA GLY A 137 -6.14 -8.54 -12.38
C GLY A 137 -6.39 -9.94 -12.91
N VAL A 138 -5.99 -10.25 -14.15
CA VAL A 138 -6.10 -11.58 -14.75
C VAL A 138 -4.75 -12.29 -14.70
N TRP A 139 -4.73 -13.51 -14.18
CA TRP A 139 -3.55 -14.35 -14.09
C TRP A 139 -3.82 -15.74 -14.64
N ASN A 140 -3.06 -16.18 -15.65
CA ASN A 140 -3.25 -17.49 -16.31
C ASN A 140 -4.70 -17.76 -16.74
N GLY A 141 -5.42 -16.72 -17.19
CA GLY A 141 -6.81 -16.82 -17.62
C GLY A 141 -7.84 -16.75 -16.48
N GLU A 142 -7.43 -16.73 -15.22
CA GLU A 142 -8.30 -16.53 -14.06
C GLU A 142 -8.30 -15.06 -13.63
N ARG A 143 -9.49 -14.46 -13.45
CA ARG A 143 -9.61 -13.12 -12.87
C ARG A 143 -9.50 -13.22 -11.35
N LEU A 144 -8.41 -12.66 -10.80
CA LEU A 144 -8.12 -12.62 -9.36
C LEU A 144 -8.53 -11.29 -8.73
N LEU A 145 -8.44 -10.17 -9.47
CA LEU A 145 -8.91 -8.87 -9.01
C LEU A 145 -10.20 -8.50 -9.74
N PRO A 146 -11.16 -7.86 -9.05
CA PRO A 146 -12.40 -7.41 -9.68
C PRO A 146 -12.13 -6.45 -10.85
N GLU A 147 -13.03 -6.41 -11.84
CA GLU A 147 -13.01 -5.39 -12.88
C GLU A 147 -13.03 -3.98 -12.27
N GLY A 148 -12.24 -3.06 -12.85
CA GLY A 148 -12.08 -1.70 -12.36
C GLY A 148 -11.20 -1.55 -11.12
N TYR A 149 -10.71 -2.63 -10.52
CA TYR A 149 -9.86 -2.54 -9.34
C TYR A 149 -8.49 -1.93 -9.65
N VAL A 150 -7.91 -2.28 -10.79
CA VAL A 150 -6.62 -1.71 -11.23
C VAL A 150 -6.78 -0.24 -11.58
N GLU A 151 -7.86 0.16 -12.24
CA GLU A 151 -8.20 1.57 -12.48
C GLU A 151 -8.35 2.33 -11.15
N TYR A 152 -9.07 1.76 -10.18
CA TYR A 152 -9.18 2.32 -8.84
C TYR A 152 -7.82 2.49 -8.16
N ALA A 153 -6.90 1.53 -8.29
CA ALA A 153 -5.57 1.56 -7.69
C ALA A 153 -4.65 2.60 -8.34
N SER A 154 -4.74 2.75 -9.67
CA SER A 154 -3.88 3.63 -10.48
C SER A 154 -4.43 5.04 -10.70
N THR A 155 -5.66 5.32 -10.27
CA THR A 155 -6.25 6.66 -10.38
C THR A 155 -6.02 7.46 -9.10
N THR A 156 -5.52 8.68 -9.23
CA THR A 156 -5.29 9.59 -8.09
C THR A 156 -6.56 9.79 -7.27
N ALA A 157 -6.45 9.60 -5.97
CA ALA A 157 -7.58 9.75 -5.06
C ALA A 157 -8.00 11.22 -4.90
N PRO A 158 -9.32 11.52 -4.89
CA PRO A 158 -9.82 12.90 -4.88
C PRO A 158 -9.28 13.76 -3.74
N ALA A 159 -9.17 13.21 -2.53
CA ALA A 159 -8.65 13.93 -1.37
C ALA A 159 -7.20 14.40 -1.56
N TRP A 160 -6.38 13.62 -2.27
CA TRP A 160 -4.99 13.97 -2.57
C TRP A 160 -4.88 15.04 -3.66
N VAL A 161 -5.80 15.05 -4.62
CA VAL A 161 -5.92 16.13 -5.62
C VAL A 161 -6.32 17.42 -4.93
N THR A 162 -7.32 17.39 -4.05
CA THR A 162 -7.79 18.56 -3.30
C THR A 162 -6.71 19.13 -2.38
N ASP A 163 -5.88 18.27 -1.78
CA ASP A 163 -4.75 18.66 -0.93
C ASP A 163 -3.53 19.15 -1.74
N GLY A 164 -3.61 19.19 -3.07
CA GLY A 164 -2.54 19.66 -3.96
C GLY A 164 -1.35 18.69 -4.09
N ARG A 165 -1.51 17.45 -3.67
CA ARG A 165 -0.49 16.39 -3.73
C ARG A 165 -1.04 15.14 -4.44
N PRO A 166 -1.18 15.14 -5.77
CA PRO A 166 -1.84 14.07 -6.52
C PRO A 166 -0.94 12.83 -6.69
N VAL A 167 -0.43 12.27 -5.60
CA VAL A 167 0.59 11.21 -5.61
C VAL A 167 0.09 9.86 -5.10
N TYR A 168 -1.19 9.75 -4.72
CA TYR A 168 -1.73 8.54 -4.11
C TYR A 168 -3.03 8.10 -4.75
N GLY A 169 -3.11 6.83 -5.09
CA GLY A 169 -4.30 6.22 -5.69
C GLY A 169 -5.15 5.45 -4.67
N GLY A 170 -5.90 4.48 -5.17
CA GLY A 170 -6.55 3.48 -4.34
C GLY A 170 -5.62 2.32 -3.97
N ALA A 171 -6.13 1.40 -3.15
CA ALA A 171 -5.43 0.16 -2.78
C ALA A 171 -3.98 0.37 -2.28
N PHE A 172 -3.70 1.53 -1.68
CA PHE A 172 -2.38 1.93 -1.15
C PHE A 172 -1.27 2.10 -2.19
N PHE A 173 -1.62 2.34 -3.46
CA PHE A 173 -0.64 2.60 -4.51
C PHE A 173 -0.21 4.06 -4.56
N TRP A 174 1.08 4.27 -4.80
CA TRP A 174 1.61 5.54 -5.25
C TRP A 174 1.40 5.67 -6.75
N VAL A 175 1.03 6.87 -7.21
CA VAL A 175 0.68 7.13 -8.61
C VAL A 175 1.50 8.31 -9.13
N ASP A 176 2.07 8.15 -10.31
CA ASP A 176 2.74 9.20 -11.08
C ASP A 176 2.00 9.34 -12.41
N ASN A 177 1.12 10.35 -12.52
CA ASN A 177 0.23 10.52 -13.68
C ASN A 177 0.90 11.20 -14.87
N ASP A 178 2.00 11.90 -14.64
CA ASP A 178 2.76 12.62 -15.66
C ASP A 178 4.14 11.99 -15.87
N VAL A 179 4.77 12.31 -16.98
CA VAL A 179 6.20 11.99 -17.16
C VAL A 179 6.97 12.81 -16.14
N GLY A 180 7.60 12.13 -15.18
CA GLY A 180 8.40 12.78 -14.14
C GLY A 180 9.66 13.45 -14.70
N ASP A 181 10.32 14.27 -13.90
CA ASP A 181 11.60 14.92 -14.24
C ASP A 181 12.69 13.90 -14.59
N ASP A 182 12.57 12.67 -14.12
CA ASP A 182 13.43 11.54 -14.45
C ASP A 182 13.08 10.86 -15.78
N GLY A 183 12.04 11.33 -16.47
CA GLY A 183 11.56 10.81 -17.75
C GLY A 183 10.87 9.46 -17.66
N ILE A 184 10.42 9.03 -16.48
CA ILE A 184 9.61 7.80 -16.32
C ILE A 184 8.18 8.10 -16.83
N PRO A 185 7.60 7.27 -17.71
CA PRO A 185 6.22 7.41 -18.16
C PRO A 185 5.22 7.28 -16.99
N PRO A 186 3.96 7.72 -17.19
CA PRO A 186 2.91 7.51 -16.21
C PRO A 186 2.89 6.09 -15.67
N SER A 187 2.92 5.97 -14.35
CA SER A 187 3.11 4.70 -13.65
C SER A 187 2.40 4.68 -12.31
N PHE A 188 2.24 3.50 -11.75
CA PHE A 188 1.84 3.34 -10.36
C PHE A 188 2.67 2.25 -9.70
N ARG A 189 2.84 2.33 -8.37
CA ARG A 189 3.80 1.46 -7.70
C ARG A 189 3.43 1.11 -6.25
N MET A 190 3.83 -0.07 -5.86
CA MET A 190 4.04 -0.44 -4.47
C MET A 190 5.42 0.09 -4.05
N SER A 191 5.49 0.88 -2.98
CA SER A 191 6.73 1.53 -2.53
C SER A 191 6.98 1.26 -1.06
N GLY A 192 8.21 0.92 -0.72
CA GLY A 192 8.64 0.59 0.63
C GLY A 192 9.86 1.38 1.09
N ALA A 193 10.04 1.45 2.40
CA ALA A 193 11.17 2.12 3.02
C ALA A 193 12.53 1.61 2.50
N GLY A 194 13.49 2.51 2.33
CA GLY A 194 14.81 2.17 1.77
C GLY A 194 14.83 2.01 0.25
N GLY A 195 13.82 2.53 -0.45
CA GLY A 195 13.74 2.52 -1.91
C GLY A 195 13.31 1.18 -2.51
N GLN A 196 12.62 0.33 -1.75
CA GLN A 196 11.96 -0.84 -2.30
C GLN A 196 10.85 -0.39 -3.25
N SER A 197 10.75 -0.97 -4.43
CA SER A 197 9.64 -0.65 -5.34
C SER A 197 9.29 -1.79 -6.27
N THR A 198 8.00 -1.86 -6.62
CA THR A 198 7.48 -2.58 -7.77
C THR A 198 6.70 -1.57 -8.57
N THR A 199 7.29 -1.09 -9.66
CA THR A 199 6.74 -0.05 -10.53
C THR A 199 6.11 -0.69 -11.75
N ILE A 200 4.88 -0.29 -12.06
CA ILE A 200 4.07 -0.79 -13.17
C ILE A 200 3.90 0.35 -14.16
N ILE A 201 4.31 0.13 -15.40
CA ILE A 201 4.28 1.11 -16.50
C ILE A 201 3.42 0.52 -17.63
N PRO A 202 2.10 0.77 -17.63
CA PRO A 202 1.18 0.13 -18.57
C PRO A 202 1.48 0.44 -20.03
N SER A 203 1.90 1.67 -20.35
CA SER A 203 2.22 2.08 -21.74
C SER A 203 3.39 1.32 -22.36
N HIS A 204 4.21 0.67 -21.56
CA HIS A 204 5.38 -0.11 -21.97
C HIS A 204 5.23 -1.60 -21.65
N GLU A 205 4.06 -2.03 -21.16
CA GLU A 205 3.83 -3.42 -20.72
C GLU A 205 4.93 -3.91 -19.76
N LEU A 206 5.37 -3.02 -18.85
CA LEU A 206 6.59 -3.23 -18.06
C LEU A 206 6.32 -3.21 -16.55
N VAL A 207 6.94 -4.16 -15.87
CA VAL A 207 7.05 -4.18 -14.41
C VAL A 207 8.52 -4.15 -14.02
N ILE A 208 8.92 -3.17 -13.21
CA ILE A 208 10.27 -3.04 -12.70
C ILE A 208 10.25 -3.25 -11.18
N VAL A 209 11.06 -4.18 -10.71
CA VAL A 209 11.20 -4.46 -9.27
C VAL A 209 12.59 -4.09 -8.80
N ARG A 210 12.64 -3.31 -7.74
CA ARG A 210 13.86 -2.99 -7.04
C ARG A 210 13.74 -3.42 -5.57
N ILE A 211 14.69 -4.24 -5.13
CA ILE A 211 14.82 -4.68 -3.73
C ILE A 211 16.25 -4.37 -3.27
N GLY A 212 16.38 -3.91 -2.04
CA GLY A 212 17.65 -3.61 -1.42
C GLY A 212 17.67 -2.23 -0.79
N LYS A 213 18.51 -2.04 0.23
CA LYS A 213 18.66 -0.76 0.90
C LYS A 213 19.29 0.27 -0.05
N TYR A 214 18.70 1.44 -0.08
CA TYR A 214 19.17 2.56 -0.88
C TYR A 214 19.02 3.88 -0.11
N THR A 215 20.00 4.75 -0.24
CA THR A 215 20.06 6.03 0.48
C THR A 215 20.01 7.26 -0.42
N GLY A 216 20.04 7.09 -1.76
CA GLY A 216 20.01 8.19 -2.74
C GLY A 216 18.77 8.15 -3.63
N ALA A 217 17.79 9.03 -3.39
CA ALA A 217 16.51 9.01 -4.12
C ALA A 217 16.66 9.37 -5.61
N SER A 218 17.53 10.32 -5.97
CA SER A 218 17.71 10.80 -7.34
C SER A 218 18.32 9.76 -8.31
N GLU A 219 19.14 8.85 -7.80
CA GLU A 219 19.80 7.85 -8.63
C GLU A 219 18.87 6.66 -8.96
N VAL A 220 17.81 6.43 -8.17
CA VAL A 220 16.82 5.38 -8.46
C VAL A 220 16.02 5.73 -9.70
N GLY A 221 15.54 6.96 -9.83
CA GLY A 221 14.82 7.44 -11.01
C GLY A 221 15.68 7.30 -12.27
N ALA A 222 16.94 7.76 -12.22
CA ALA A 222 17.87 7.63 -13.33
C ALA A 222 18.14 6.17 -13.72
N ALA A 223 18.30 5.26 -12.76
CA ALA A 223 18.49 3.85 -13.02
C ALA A 223 17.23 3.19 -13.62
N LEU A 224 16.04 3.53 -13.10
CA LEU A 224 14.77 3.06 -13.65
C LEU A 224 14.58 3.54 -15.08
N ARG A 225 14.89 4.80 -15.37
CA ARG A 225 14.79 5.36 -16.73
C ARG A 225 15.64 4.61 -17.75
N GLN A 226 16.84 4.14 -17.35
CA GLN A 226 17.70 3.35 -18.23
C GLN A 226 17.15 1.94 -18.54
N MET A 227 16.22 1.44 -17.74
CA MET A 227 15.58 0.15 -17.94
C MET A 227 14.35 0.22 -18.86
N ILE A 228 13.88 1.42 -19.15
CA ILE A 228 12.72 1.63 -20.04
C ILE A 228 13.25 1.72 -21.49
N PRO A 229 12.76 0.88 -22.39
CA PRO A 229 13.20 0.85 -23.78
C PRO A 229 12.87 2.13 -24.56
#